data_5cabcef182cc43d53ccd18d7f78e8947
#
_entry.id   5cabcef182cc43d53ccd18d7f78e8947
#
_cell.length_a   1.000
_cell.length_b   1.000
_cell.length_c   1.000
_cell.angle_alpha   90.00
_cell.angle_beta   90.00
_cell.angle_gamma   90.00
#
_symmetry.space_group_name_H-M   'P 1'
#
loop_
_entity.id
_entity.type
_entity.pdbx_description
1 polymer ?
#
loop_
_entity_poly.entity_id
_entity_poly.type
_entity_poly.pdbx_seq_one_letter_code
_entity_poly.pdbx_strand_id
1 'polypeptide(L)'
;MITALGLCLLAARACGVAILDGVHLDLEDDAGFAAACRQGAELGFDGKTLIHPRQIGPANEAFAPGAETLDRARRIIEAHEQAAHAGQGVVVVDGRLVENLHVAEARRLVELAEAIAARSD
;
A
#
# COMPACT_ATOMS: atom_id res chain seq x y z
N MET A 1 -16.59 -13.07 7.15
CA MET A 1 -15.90 -12.65 5.90
C MET A 1 -14.54 -12.03 6.17
N ILE A 2 -14.41 -11.02 7.04
CA ILE A 2 -13.12 -10.35 7.36
C ILE A 2 -12.06 -11.33 7.87
N THR A 3 -12.41 -12.29 8.72
CA THR A 3 -11.48 -13.33 9.19
C THR A 3 -10.93 -14.17 8.04
N ALA A 4 -11.76 -14.58 7.09
CA ALA A 4 -11.32 -15.35 5.92
C ALA A 4 -10.39 -14.52 5.01
N LEU A 5 -10.71 -13.25 4.79
CA LEU A 5 -9.85 -12.31 4.05
C LEU A 5 -8.50 -12.12 4.74
N GLY A 6 -8.51 -11.99 6.07
CA GLY A 6 -7.28 -11.91 6.87
C GLY A 6 -6.40 -13.14 6.75
N LEU A 7 -6.97 -14.34 6.76
CA LEU A 7 -6.23 -15.60 6.57
C LEU A 7 -5.60 -15.68 5.17
N CYS A 8 -6.33 -15.27 4.14
CA CYS A 8 -5.81 -15.19 2.77
C CYS A 8 -4.62 -14.23 2.66
N LEU A 9 -4.74 -13.07 3.30
CA LEU A 9 -3.65 -12.07 3.35
C LEU A 9 -2.41 -12.62 4.04
N LEU A 10 -2.57 -13.24 5.21
CA LEU A 10 -1.45 -13.85 5.93
C LEU A 10 -0.76 -14.92 5.09
N ALA A 11 -1.51 -15.77 4.41
CA ALA A 11 -0.96 -16.80 3.52
C ALA A 11 -0.20 -16.19 2.35
N ALA A 12 -0.76 -15.16 1.69
CA ALA A 12 -0.10 -14.47 0.59
C ALA A 12 1.21 -13.80 1.04
N ARG A 13 1.20 -13.13 2.18
CA ARG A 13 2.40 -12.48 2.73
C ARG A 13 3.46 -13.49 3.16
N ALA A 14 3.07 -14.62 3.73
CA ALA A 14 3.99 -15.70 4.07
C ALA A 14 4.67 -16.31 2.84
N CYS A 15 3.97 -16.34 1.70
CA CYS A 15 4.49 -16.85 0.42
C CYS A 15 5.16 -15.77 -0.44
N GLY A 16 5.14 -14.51 -0.03
CA GLY A 16 5.72 -13.39 -0.80
C GLY A 16 5.00 -13.10 -2.12
N VAL A 17 3.70 -13.41 -2.21
CA VAL A 17 2.89 -13.18 -3.42
C VAL A 17 1.93 -12.02 -3.24
N ALA A 18 1.63 -11.31 -4.33
CA ALA A 18 0.59 -10.30 -4.36
C ALA A 18 -0.80 -10.94 -4.21
N ILE A 19 -1.73 -10.21 -3.57
CA ILE A 19 -3.10 -10.67 -3.42
C ILE A 19 -4.07 -9.55 -3.81
N LEU A 20 -5.04 -9.90 -4.65
CA LEU A 20 -6.10 -9.00 -5.11
C LEU A 20 -7.41 -9.33 -4.42
N ASP A 21 -8.13 -8.30 -3.99
CA ASP A 21 -9.48 -8.45 -3.47
C ASP A 21 -10.47 -8.86 -4.58
N GLY A 22 -11.59 -9.47 -4.19
CA GLY A 22 -12.61 -9.97 -5.10
C GLY A 22 -13.41 -8.88 -5.82
N VAL A 23 -14.20 -9.29 -6.79
CA VAL A 23 -15.04 -8.41 -7.59
C VAL A 23 -16.20 -7.80 -6.78
N HIS A 24 -16.64 -6.60 -7.17
CA HIS A 24 -17.90 -6.01 -6.74
C HIS A 24 -18.90 -6.07 -7.89
N LEU A 25 -19.97 -6.81 -7.72
CA LEU A 25 -20.88 -7.16 -8.81
C LEU A 25 -21.94 -6.10 -9.10
N ASP A 26 -22.34 -5.32 -8.11
CA ASP A 26 -23.35 -4.28 -8.27
C ASP A 26 -22.71 -3.03 -8.89
N LEU A 27 -22.94 -2.86 -10.19
CA LEU A 27 -22.39 -1.73 -10.97
C LEU A 27 -23.09 -0.39 -10.70
N GLU A 28 -24.27 -0.42 -10.06
CA GLU A 28 -25.04 0.78 -9.73
C GLU A 28 -24.74 1.28 -8.31
N ASP A 29 -24.07 0.47 -7.48
CA ASP A 29 -23.69 0.83 -6.11
C ASP A 29 -22.26 1.41 -6.04
N ASP A 30 -22.09 2.63 -6.53
CA ASP A 30 -20.80 3.33 -6.51
C ASP A 30 -20.27 3.54 -5.07
N ALA A 31 -21.17 3.80 -4.12
CA ALA A 31 -20.78 4.01 -2.71
C ALA A 31 -20.32 2.70 -2.06
N GLY A 32 -20.99 1.61 -2.31
CA GLY A 32 -20.59 0.28 -1.85
C GLY A 32 -19.27 -0.19 -2.49
N PHE A 33 -19.08 0.10 -3.77
CA PHE A 33 -17.83 -0.17 -4.45
C PHE A 33 -16.65 0.61 -3.80
N ALA A 34 -16.82 1.90 -3.58
CA ALA A 34 -15.80 2.72 -2.93
C ALA A 34 -15.48 2.25 -1.49
N ALA A 35 -16.52 1.85 -0.74
CA ALA A 35 -16.34 1.27 0.59
C ALA A 35 -15.58 -0.06 0.55
N ALA A 36 -15.88 -0.94 -0.40
CA ALA A 36 -15.17 -2.19 -0.60
C ALA A 36 -13.69 -1.98 -0.98
N CYS A 37 -13.40 -1.00 -1.83
CA CYS A 37 -12.02 -0.64 -2.18
C CYS A 37 -11.24 -0.15 -0.95
N ARG A 38 -11.82 0.74 -0.14
CA ARG A 38 -11.18 1.21 1.09
C ARG A 38 -10.92 0.05 2.06
N GLN A 39 -11.92 -0.81 2.29
CA GLN A 39 -11.75 -1.98 3.16
C GLN A 39 -10.61 -2.88 2.66
N GLY A 40 -10.55 -3.17 1.37
CA GLY A 40 -9.47 -3.97 0.78
C GLY A 40 -8.10 -3.35 1.00
N ALA A 41 -7.96 -2.04 0.75
CA ALA A 41 -6.71 -1.31 0.97
C ALA A 41 -6.30 -1.29 2.46
N GLU A 42 -7.23 -1.04 3.38
CA GLU A 42 -7.01 -1.04 4.83
C GLU A 42 -6.61 -2.41 5.37
N LEU A 43 -7.18 -3.49 4.83
CA LEU A 43 -6.80 -4.86 5.17
C LEU A 43 -5.41 -5.24 4.64
N GLY A 44 -4.90 -4.57 3.63
CA GLY A 44 -3.58 -4.79 3.05
C GLY A 44 -3.57 -5.57 1.74
N PHE A 45 -4.68 -5.63 1.00
CA PHE A 45 -4.68 -6.13 -0.37
C PHE A 45 -3.87 -5.21 -1.29
N ASP A 46 -3.23 -5.78 -2.29
CA ASP A 46 -2.41 -5.05 -3.26
C ASP A 46 -3.26 -4.37 -4.36
N GLY A 47 -4.52 -4.74 -4.48
CA GLY A 47 -5.45 -4.21 -5.45
C GLY A 47 -6.78 -4.94 -5.42
N LYS A 48 -7.60 -4.74 -6.46
CA LYS A 48 -8.93 -5.33 -6.59
C LYS A 48 -9.18 -5.79 -8.02
N THR A 49 -9.84 -6.93 -8.18
CA THR A 49 -10.32 -7.40 -9.48
C THR A 49 -11.52 -6.55 -9.91
N LEU A 50 -11.47 -6.01 -11.12
CA LEU A 50 -12.48 -5.13 -11.69
C LEU A 50 -13.21 -5.81 -12.85
N ILE A 51 -14.49 -5.52 -13.00
CA ILE A 51 -15.35 -6.08 -14.06
C ILE A 51 -15.93 -5.01 -14.99
N HIS A 52 -15.67 -3.73 -14.73
CA HIS A 52 -16.17 -2.63 -15.54
C HIS A 52 -15.20 -1.44 -15.54
N PRO A 53 -15.01 -0.73 -16.67
CA PRO A 53 -14.12 0.42 -16.75
C PRO A 53 -14.42 1.55 -15.75
N ARG A 54 -15.68 1.78 -15.39
CA ARG A 54 -16.07 2.77 -14.37
C ARG A 54 -15.41 2.54 -13.01
N GLN A 55 -15.02 1.30 -12.71
CA GLN A 55 -14.40 0.92 -11.44
C GLN A 55 -12.91 1.26 -11.38
N ILE A 56 -12.26 1.57 -12.52
CA ILE A 56 -10.80 1.78 -12.58
C ILE A 56 -10.37 2.99 -11.76
N GLY A 57 -10.99 4.14 -11.98
CA GLY A 57 -10.65 5.38 -11.28
C GLY A 57 -10.74 5.24 -9.75
N PRO A 58 -11.90 4.88 -9.20
CA PRO A 58 -12.06 4.70 -7.75
C PRO A 58 -11.15 3.62 -7.14
N ALA A 59 -10.88 2.53 -7.88
CA ALA A 59 -9.96 1.50 -7.40
C ALA A 59 -8.52 2.02 -7.36
N ASN A 60 -8.06 2.68 -8.41
CA ASN A 60 -6.72 3.28 -8.45
C ASN A 60 -6.52 4.29 -7.32
N GLU A 61 -7.51 5.14 -7.06
CA GLU A 61 -7.47 6.11 -5.97
C GLU A 61 -7.37 5.43 -4.59
N ALA A 62 -8.16 4.38 -4.36
CA ALA A 62 -8.19 3.69 -3.06
C ALA A 62 -6.92 2.88 -2.76
N PHE A 63 -6.30 2.28 -3.77
CA PHE A 63 -5.11 1.43 -3.62
C PHE A 63 -3.78 2.15 -3.86
N ALA A 64 -3.80 3.39 -4.35
CA ALA A 64 -2.60 4.20 -4.48
C ALA A 64 -2.09 4.64 -3.09
N PRO A 65 -0.75 4.70 -2.89
CA PRO A 65 -0.19 5.27 -1.67
C PRO A 65 -0.62 6.73 -1.50
N GLY A 66 -1.12 7.08 -0.31
CA GLY A 66 -1.48 8.46 0.02
C GLY A 66 -0.25 9.37 0.10
N ALA A 67 -0.42 10.67 -0.16
CA ALA A 67 0.66 11.66 -0.14
C ALA A 67 1.40 11.69 1.21
N GLU A 68 0.67 11.70 2.32
CA GLU A 68 1.25 11.69 3.67
C GLU A 68 2.07 10.42 3.93
N THR A 69 1.58 9.25 3.49
CA THR A 69 2.29 7.99 3.61
C THR A 69 3.58 7.99 2.80
N LEU A 70 3.56 8.55 1.59
CA LEU A 70 4.74 8.70 0.74
C LEU A 70 5.76 9.67 1.32
N ASP A 71 5.33 10.80 1.84
CA ASP A 71 6.21 11.77 2.49
C ASP A 71 6.90 11.15 3.71
N ARG A 72 6.16 10.40 4.50
CA ARG A 72 6.74 9.66 5.62
C ARG A 72 7.73 8.59 5.15
N ALA A 73 7.40 7.84 4.11
CA ALA A 73 8.29 6.84 3.54
C ALA A 73 9.63 7.45 3.07
N ARG A 74 9.58 8.59 2.38
CA ARG A 74 10.79 9.32 1.95
C ARG A 74 11.63 9.79 3.13
N ARG A 75 11.01 10.34 4.18
CA ARG A 75 11.73 10.74 5.40
C ARG A 75 12.41 9.56 6.10
N ILE A 76 11.77 8.39 6.12
CA ILE A 76 12.36 7.17 6.68
C ILE A 76 13.60 6.76 5.90
N ILE A 77 13.53 6.74 4.58
CA ILE A 77 14.65 6.39 3.70
C ILE A 77 15.81 7.38 3.91
N GLU A 78 15.54 8.67 3.84
CA GLU A 78 16.53 9.74 4.01
C GLU A 78 17.22 9.66 5.38
N ALA A 79 16.45 9.54 6.45
CA ALA A 79 17.00 9.43 7.81
C ALA A 79 17.87 8.18 7.97
N HIS A 80 17.49 7.05 7.38
CA HIS A 80 18.30 5.84 7.40
C HIS A 80 19.62 6.01 6.63
N GLU A 81 19.59 6.64 5.46
CA GLU A 81 20.79 6.91 4.66
C GLU A 81 21.75 7.86 5.38
N GLN A 82 21.21 8.93 5.97
CA GLN A 82 22.01 9.86 6.78
C GLN A 82 22.66 9.16 7.99
N ALA A 83 21.92 8.32 8.69
CA ALA A 83 22.45 7.56 9.83
C ALA A 83 23.52 6.55 9.40
N ALA A 84 23.35 5.89 8.27
CA ALA A 84 24.35 4.98 7.71
C ALA A 84 25.65 5.71 7.37
N HIS A 85 25.58 6.90 6.79
CA HIS A 85 26.75 7.76 6.52
C HIS A 85 27.44 8.25 7.79
N ALA A 86 26.68 8.52 8.86
CA ALA A 86 27.19 8.97 10.15
C ALA A 86 27.67 7.81 11.07
N GLY A 87 27.51 6.55 10.65
CA GLY A 87 27.86 5.38 11.47
C GLY A 87 26.94 5.18 12.68
N GLN A 88 25.72 5.75 12.64
CA GLN A 88 24.74 5.62 13.72
C GLN A 88 23.89 4.34 13.52
N GLY A 89 23.71 3.57 14.62
CA GLY A 89 22.94 2.32 14.60
C GLY A 89 21.44 2.47 14.85
N VAL A 90 20.99 3.66 15.29
CA VAL A 90 19.59 3.93 15.67
C VAL A 90 19.08 5.15 14.94
N VAL A 91 17.92 5.00 14.32
CA VAL A 91 17.22 6.07 13.59
C VAL A 91 15.84 6.26 14.21
N VAL A 92 15.48 7.51 14.48
CA VAL A 92 14.15 7.91 14.96
C VAL A 92 13.52 8.86 13.96
N VAL A 93 12.33 8.55 13.48
CA VAL A 93 11.53 9.40 12.59
C VAL A 93 10.15 9.60 13.20
N ASP A 94 9.67 10.84 13.29
CA ASP A 94 8.38 11.20 13.89
C ASP A 94 8.18 10.60 15.30
N GLY A 95 9.25 10.55 16.12
CA GLY A 95 9.23 10.02 17.47
C GLY A 95 9.16 8.49 17.56
N ARG A 96 9.34 7.76 16.47
CA ARG A 96 9.33 6.30 16.41
C ARG A 96 10.66 5.75 15.93
N LEU A 97 11.08 4.65 16.55
CA LEU A 97 12.25 3.90 16.13
C LEU A 97 12.02 3.31 14.74
N VAL A 98 13.00 3.49 13.86
CA VAL A 98 12.99 2.94 12.49
C VAL A 98 13.96 1.76 12.43
N GLU A 99 13.43 0.61 12.07
CA GLU A 99 14.18 -0.62 11.83
C GLU A 99 14.32 -0.89 10.32
N ASN A 100 15.21 -1.80 9.95
CA ASN A 100 15.42 -2.18 8.54
C ASN A 100 14.14 -2.61 7.83
N LEU A 101 13.21 -3.25 8.54
CA LEU A 101 11.91 -3.62 8.01
C LEU A 101 11.10 -2.41 7.55
N HIS A 102 11.12 -1.33 8.34
CA HIS A 102 10.42 -0.08 8.02
C HIS A 102 11.04 0.60 6.79
N VAL A 103 12.36 0.51 6.63
CA VAL A 103 13.06 1.06 5.46
C VAL A 103 12.71 0.26 4.19
N ALA A 104 12.66 -1.05 4.28
CA ALA A 104 12.26 -1.92 3.16
C ALA A 104 10.82 -1.62 2.70
N GLU A 105 9.90 -1.46 3.64
CA GLU A 105 8.52 -1.09 3.34
C GLU A 105 8.43 0.32 2.74
N ALA A 106 9.16 1.28 3.27
CA ALA A 106 9.21 2.65 2.75
C ALA A 106 9.72 2.69 1.29
N ARG A 107 10.76 1.92 0.97
CA ARG A 107 11.27 1.82 -0.41
C ARG A 107 10.24 1.22 -1.35
N ARG A 108 9.58 0.14 -0.93
CA ARG A 108 8.50 -0.48 -1.71
C ARG A 108 7.37 0.50 -2.02
N LEU A 109 6.96 1.33 -1.06
CA LEU A 109 5.91 2.34 -1.26
C LEU A 109 6.33 3.43 -2.27
N VAL A 110 7.58 3.89 -2.20
CA VAL A 110 8.10 4.88 -3.14
C VAL A 110 8.20 4.30 -4.55
N GLU A 111 8.75 3.10 -4.70
CA GLU A 111 8.83 2.39 -5.99
C GLU A 111 7.45 2.18 -6.61
N LEU A 112 6.45 1.81 -5.81
CA LEU A 112 5.07 1.67 -6.26
C LEU A 112 4.50 2.99 -6.78
N ALA A 113 4.71 4.09 -6.05
CA ALA A 113 4.23 5.41 -6.46
C ALA A 113 4.89 5.89 -7.76
N GLU A 114 6.18 5.64 -7.92
CA GLU A 114 6.92 5.96 -9.15
C GLU A 114 6.42 5.13 -10.34
N ALA A 115 6.16 3.85 -10.13
CA ALA A 115 5.59 2.98 -11.16
C ALA A 115 4.17 3.41 -11.58
N ILE A 116 3.35 3.89 -10.65
CA ILE A 116 2.03 4.46 -10.94
C ILE A 116 2.17 5.74 -11.75
N ALA A 117 3.04 6.66 -11.33
CA ALA A 117 3.28 7.92 -12.03
C ALA A 117 3.75 7.70 -13.48
N ALA A 118 4.66 6.75 -13.70
CA ALA A 118 5.17 6.41 -15.03
C ALA A 118 4.12 5.81 -15.98
N ARG A 119 2.98 5.33 -15.46
CA ARG A 119 1.88 4.76 -16.26
C ARG A 119 0.73 5.75 -16.50
N SER A 120 0.77 6.90 -15.83
CA SER A 120 -0.29 7.92 -15.93
C SER A 120 -0.06 8.87 -17.12
N ASP A 121 1.03 8.75 -17.84
CA ASP A 121 1.38 9.41 -19.08
C ASP A 121 1.03 8.51 -20.28
#